data_ef4171e4bd943e6cb1d16153acc18d5e
#
_entry.id   ef4171e4bd943e6cb1d16153acc18d5e
#
_cell.length_a   1.000
_cell.length_b   1.000
_cell.length_c   1.000
_cell.angle_alpha   90.00
_cell.angle_beta   90.00
_cell.angle_gamma   90.00
#
_symmetry.space_group_name_H-M   'P 1'
#
loop_
_entity.id
_entity.type
_entity.pdbx_description
1 polymer ?
#
loop_
_entity_poly.entity_id
_entity_poly.type
_entity_poly.pdbx_seq_one_letter_code
_entity_poly.pdbx_strand_id
1 'polypeptide(L)'
;VEAFDHVLVRMPNWIGDVVMATPLVRTLRESQPRARISLLVLPSGAQVLEGLGGYDETIVYHRKDEHAGLSGMLRLAKDLRRRRFDLAISCPNSFSQALLLRLAGVPRRLGWAYGGRGFLLTDKLVPDMRGHRRVPRPMPQYYLDLARHLGCEVLSARAKLATTAAGEEEASRFLAERGVAAGTRLAGLNIGAAFGPSKLWTSRGFAGTADGLRARGMRPVVLCGPGEEALGREIEGAIGGDVVRTSDWVLSLNGLKALVKRLALLVTTDTGPRHFAVAFDVPYVCVMGSTDPQMTDQPEARGEIVRRDPLLDCMPCHEKVCPLVHHKCLEDITPAQALAAADRVLALEPRP
;
A
#
# COMPACT_ATOMS: atom_id res chain seq x y z
N VAL A 1 22.45 19.90 3.02
CA VAL A 1 21.26 19.70 2.15
C VAL A 1 20.98 21.01 1.44
N GLU A 2 20.84 20.99 0.11
CA GLU A 2 20.41 22.16 -0.65
C GLU A 2 18.97 22.54 -0.24
N ALA A 3 18.69 23.82 -0.10
CA ALA A 3 17.38 24.30 0.30
C ALA A 3 16.48 24.52 -0.93
N PHE A 4 15.22 24.16 -0.79
CA PHE A 4 14.16 24.36 -1.80
C PHE A 4 13.02 25.14 -1.17
N ASP A 5 12.39 26.01 -1.96
CA ASP A 5 11.20 26.75 -1.52
C ASP A 5 9.93 25.96 -1.77
N HIS A 6 9.84 25.29 -2.94
CA HIS A 6 8.63 24.55 -3.32
C HIS A 6 8.94 23.19 -3.98
N VAL A 7 8.66 22.10 -3.27
CA VAL A 7 8.92 20.73 -3.69
C VAL A 7 7.63 20.03 -4.12
N LEU A 8 7.65 19.41 -5.30
CA LEU A 8 6.59 18.52 -5.78
C LEU A 8 7.00 17.07 -5.63
N VAL A 9 6.24 16.26 -4.91
CA VAL A 9 6.42 14.81 -4.88
C VAL A 9 5.31 14.15 -5.68
N ARG A 10 5.65 13.56 -6.83
CA ARG A 10 4.74 12.68 -7.57
C ARG A 10 4.70 11.32 -6.89
N MET A 11 3.64 11.10 -6.09
CA MET A 11 3.44 9.89 -5.31
C MET A 11 3.20 8.66 -6.21
N PRO A 12 3.44 7.43 -5.73
CA PRO A 12 3.10 6.21 -6.45
C PRO A 12 1.62 6.10 -6.79
N ASN A 13 1.26 5.12 -7.66
CA ASN A 13 -0.13 4.94 -8.10
C ASN A 13 -0.92 3.94 -7.24
N TRP A 14 -0.25 2.91 -6.70
CA TRP A 14 -0.89 1.88 -5.90
C TRP A 14 -0.97 2.30 -4.44
N ILE A 15 -2.06 1.98 -3.77
CA ILE A 15 -2.31 2.33 -2.36
C ILE A 15 -1.16 1.85 -1.45
N GLY A 16 -0.72 0.60 -1.62
CA GLY A 16 0.40 0.06 -0.85
C GLY A 16 1.71 0.83 -1.05
N ASP A 17 2.00 1.20 -2.31
CA ASP A 17 3.19 2.00 -2.63
C ASP A 17 3.10 3.42 -2.07
N VAL A 18 1.89 4.04 -2.07
CA VAL A 18 1.68 5.35 -1.43
C VAL A 18 2.04 5.27 0.06
N VAL A 19 1.58 4.23 0.76
CA VAL A 19 1.94 4.02 2.17
C VAL A 19 3.44 3.83 2.34
N MET A 20 4.07 2.98 1.52
CA MET A 20 5.51 2.72 1.54
C MET A 20 6.35 3.95 1.17
N ALA A 21 5.77 4.96 0.52
CA ALA A 21 6.44 6.23 0.22
C ALA A 21 6.26 7.31 1.31
N THR A 22 5.46 7.08 2.36
CA THR A 22 5.28 8.07 3.44
C THR A 22 6.58 8.41 4.20
N PRO A 23 7.55 7.48 4.38
CA PRO A 23 8.85 7.83 4.95
C PRO A 23 9.62 8.87 4.13
N LEU A 24 9.52 8.84 2.78
CA LEU A 24 10.11 9.86 1.92
C LEU A 24 9.53 11.25 2.23
N VAL A 25 8.20 11.37 2.33
CA VAL A 25 7.52 12.65 2.61
C VAL A 25 7.96 13.19 3.97
N ARG A 26 8.01 12.33 4.99
CA ARG A 26 8.49 12.71 6.33
C ARG A 26 9.95 13.16 6.30
N THR A 27 10.84 12.40 5.67
CA THR A 27 12.26 12.74 5.56
C THR A 27 12.47 14.08 4.84
N LEU A 28 11.70 14.36 3.81
CA LEU A 28 11.72 15.66 3.13
C LEU A 28 11.31 16.79 4.08
N ARG A 29 10.23 16.63 4.84
CA ARG A 29 9.78 17.63 5.80
C ARG A 29 10.79 17.89 6.90
N GLU A 30 11.41 16.82 7.45
CA GLU A 30 12.44 16.93 8.47
C GLU A 30 13.70 17.65 7.97
N SER A 31 14.11 17.37 6.74
CA SER A 31 15.29 17.97 6.11
C SER A 31 15.03 19.36 5.50
N GLN A 32 13.79 19.68 5.15
CA GLN A 32 13.35 20.91 4.48
C GLN A 32 12.16 21.54 5.26
N PRO A 33 12.35 21.99 6.51
CA PRO A 33 11.25 22.40 7.38
C PRO A 33 10.50 23.64 6.88
N ARG A 34 11.15 24.47 6.04
CA ARG A 34 10.58 25.69 5.46
C ARG A 34 10.01 25.52 4.06
N ALA A 35 10.34 24.40 3.38
CA ALA A 35 9.85 24.17 2.02
C ALA A 35 8.35 23.92 2.02
N ARG A 36 7.66 24.44 1.03
CA ARG A 36 6.30 24.03 0.72
C ARG A 36 6.37 22.68 -0.02
N ILE A 37 5.77 21.62 0.55
CA ILE A 37 5.75 20.28 -0.02
C ILE A 37 4.35 19.99 -0.56
N SER A 38 4.24 19.82 -1.88
CA SER A 38 2.99 19.44 -2.55
C SER A 38 3.07 18.00 -3.04
N LEU A 39 2.01 17.22 -2.81
CA LEU A 39 1.91 15.85 -3.27
C LEU A 39 1.00 15.76 -4.49
N LEU A 40 1.53 15.31 -5.63
CA LEU A 40 0.73 14.97 -6.81
C LEU A 40 0.36 13.49 -6.75
N VAL A 41 -0.91 13.18 -6.58
CA VAL A 41 -1.38 11.84 -6.19
C VAL A 41 -2.71 11.49 -6.88
N LEU A 42 -2.97 10.19 -7.11
CA LEU A 42 -4.28 9.73 -7.59
C LEU A 42 -5.37 9.90 -6.50
N PRO A 43 -6.67 9.94 -6.85
CA PRO A 43 -7.76 10.13 -5.89
C PRO A 43 -7.71 9.17 -4.69
N SER A 44 -7.48 7.87 -4.93
CA SER A 44 -7.36 6.88 -3.85
C SER A 44 -6.15 7.12 -2.94
N GLY A 45 -5.03 7.57 -3.52
CA GLY A 45 -3.85 7.92 -2.74
C GLY A 45 -4.06 9.17 -1.88
N ALA A 46 -4.83 10.16 -2.38
CA ALA A 46 -5.21 11.33 -1.59
C ALA A 46 -5.98 10.93 -0.33
N GLN A 47 -7.00 10.07 -0.48
CA GLN A 47 -7.77 9.53 0.65
C GLN A 47 -6.91 8.75 1.66
N VAL A 48 -5.93 7.97 1.16
CA VAL A 48 -4.99 7.24 2.04
C VAL A 48 -4.16 8.21 2.89
N LEU A 49 -3.72 9.33 2.32
CA LEU A 49 -2.86 10.32 2.99
C LEU A 49 -3.63 11.31 3.86
N GLU A 50 -4.96 11.35 3.79
CA GLU A 50 -5.77 12.23 4.64
C GLU A 50 -5.47 12.02 6.13
N GLY A 51 -5.29 13.14 6.83
CA GLY A 51 -4.92 13.17 8.26
C GLY A 51 -3.42 13.04 8.52
N LEU A 52 -2.60 12.61 7.53
CA LEU A 52 -1.16 12.54 7.67
C LEU A 52 -0.53 13.93 7.48
N GLY A 53 0.31 14.35 8.41
CA GLY A 53 1.12 15.56 8.28
C GLY A 53 2.38 15.35 7.44
N GLY A 54 3.20 16.41 7.38
CA GLY A 54 4.50 16.38 6.69
C GLY A 54 4.47 16.94 5.26
N TYR A 55 3.32 17.40 4.78
CA TYR A 55 3.15 18.12 3.51
C TYR A 55 2.11 19.25 3.67
N ASP A 56 2.08 20.17 2.72
CA ASP A 56 1.25 21.38 2.80
C ASP A 56 0.05 21.33 1.87
N GLU A 57 0.13 20.54 0.79
CA GLU A 57 -0.90 20.49 -0.23
C GLU A 57 -0.97 19.12 -0.92
N THR A 58 -2.20 18.71 -1.26
CA THR A 58 -2.46 17.56 -2.13
C THR A 58 -3.05 18.06 -3.45
N ILE A 59 -2.39 17.72 -4.56
CA ILE A 59 -2.86 17.98 -5.94
C ILE A 59 -3.37 16.64 -6.49
N VAL A 60 -4.69 16.56 -6.73
CA VAL A 60 -5.29 15.32 -7.20
C VAL A 60 -5.13 15.17 -8.71
N TYR A 61 -4.54 14.05 -9.13
CA TYR A 61 -4.34 13.69 -10.52
C TYR A 61 -5.46 12.76 -11.02
N HIS A 62 -6.49 13.33 -11.64
CA HIS A 62 -7.63 12.59 -12.23
C HIS A 62 -7.27 11.98 -13.59
N ARG A 63 -6.35 10.98 -13.56
CA ARG A 63 -5.74 10.40 -14.77
C ARG A 63 -6.72 9.77 -15.76
N LYS A 64 -7.90 9.31 -15.29
CA LYS A 64 -8.91 8.67 -16.13
C LYS A 64 -9.98 9.63 -16.66
N ASP A 65 -10.05 10.82 -16.08
CA ASP A 65 -11.09 11.82 -16.33
C ASP A 65 -10.49 13.13 -16.86
N GLU A 66 -10.42 14.16 -16.01
CA GLU A 66 -9.98 15.52 -16.36
C GLU A 66 -8.57 15.58 -16.97
N HIS A 67 -7.67 14.71 -16.49
CA HIS A 67 -6.28 14.65 -16.93
C HIS A 67 -5.99 13.46 -17.84
N ALA A 68 -7.03 12.90 -18.50
CA ALA A 68 -6.88 11.79 -19.44
C ALA A 68 -6.25 12.24 -20.78
N GLY A 69 -5.46 11.33 -21.36
CA GLY A 69 -4.83 11.56 -22.66
C GLY A 69 -3.79 12.68 -22.67
N LEU A 70 -3.38 13.09 -23.88
CA LEU A 70 -2.35 14.11 -24.05
C LEU A 70 -2.86 15.51 -23.64
N SER A 71 -4.07 15.86 -24.02
CA SER A 71 -4.68 17.16 -23.69
C SER A 71 -4.85 17.35 -22.17
N GLY A 72 -5.30 16.32 -21.48
CA GLY A 72 -5.41 16.30 -20.01
C GLY A 72 -4.04 16.42 -19.33
N MET A 73 -3.04 15.73 -19.84
CA MET A 73 -1.67 15.85 -19.36
C MET A 73 -1.11 17.28 -19.56
N LEU A 74 -1.39 17.92 -20.69
CA LEU A 74 -0.95 19.30 -20.97
C LEU A 74 -1.66 20.31 -20.06
N ARG A 75 -2.96 20.12 -19.76
CA ARG A 75 -3.67 20.94 -18.77
C ARG A 75 -3.00 20.84 -17.40
N LEU A 76 -2.79 19.63 -16.90
CA LEU A 76 -2.11 19.42 -15.63
C LEU A 76 -0.70 20.03 -15.62
N ALA A 77 0.08 19.84 -16.70
CA ALA A 77 1.41 20.44 -16.81
C ALA A 77 1.37 21.97 -16.73
N LYS A 78 0.36 22.61 -17.37
CA LYS A 78 0.15 24.07 -17.30
C LYS A 78 -0.18 24.51 -15.88
N ASP A 79 -1.01 23.78 -15.16
CA ASP A 79 -1.40 24.10 -13.78
C ASP A 79 -0.22 23.92 -12.81
N LEU A 80 0.55 22.86 -12.97
CA LEU A 80 1.78 22.64 -12.21
C LEU A 80 2.83 23.73 -12.48
N ARG A 81 2.97 24.18 -13.74
CA ARG A 81 3.90 25.27 -14.12
C ARG A 81 3.60 26.59 -13.39
N ARG A 82 2.32 26.93 -13.21
CA ARG A 82 1.90 28.14 -12.50
C ARG A 82 2.32 28.16 -11.03
N ARG A 83 2.52 26.99 -10.44
CA ARG A 83 2.87 26.81 -9.03
C ARG A 83 4.37 27.00 -8.75
N ARG A 84 5.22 27.05 -9.79
CA ARG A 84 6.66 27.34 -9.74
C ARG A 84 7.43 26.45 -8.77
N PHE A 85 7.40 25.14 -9.01
CA PHE A 85 8.20 24.18 -8.24
C PHE A 85 9.69 24.29 -8.57
N ASP A 86 10.55 24.24 -7.56
CA ASP A 86 12.02 24.23 -7.71
C ASP A 86 12.51 22.81 -7.98
N LEU A 87 11.91 21.86 -7.28
CA LEU A 87 12.23 20.43 -7.34
C LEU A 87 10.97 19.60 -7.56
N ALA A 88 11.05 18.60 -8.42
CA ALA A 88 10.06 17.53 -8.49
C ALA A 88 10.71 16.18 -8.30
N ILE A 89 10.14 15.36 -7.41
CA ILE A 89 10.56 13.98 -7.13
C ILE A 89 9.53 13.03 -7.73
N SER A 90 9.96 12.15 -8.66
CA SER A 90 9.10 11.19 -9.35
C SER A 90 9.23 9.79 -8.76
N CYS A 91 8.31 9.37 -7.89
CA CYS A 91 8.26 8.00 -7.38
C CYS A 91 7.90 6.96 -8.46
N PRO A 92 6.88 7.17 -9.34
CA PRO A 92 6.60 6.24 -10.43
C PRO A 92 7.69 6.23 -11.50
N ASN A 93 7.96 5.04 -12.06
CA ASN A 93 8.98 4.85 -13.08
C ASN A 93 8.47 5.00 -14.53
N SER A 94 7.25 5.52 -14.75
CA SER A 94 6.71 5.64 -16.10
C SER A 94 7.27 6.85 -16.86
N PHE A 95 7.45 6.68 -18.17
CA PHE A 95 7.87 7.74 -19.09
C PHE A 95 6.93 8.95 -19.03
N SER A 96 5.61 8.72 -19.03
CA SER A 96 4.60 9.79 -19.01
C SER A 96 4.69 10.69 -17.79
N GLN A 97 5.11 10.15 -16.62
CA GLN A 97 5.26 10.97 -15.41
C GLN A 97 6.51 11.86 -15.48
N ALA A 98 7.63 11.36 -15.99
CA ALA A 98 8.81 12.19 -16.21
C ALA A 98 8.56 13.28 -17.27
N LEU A 99 7.81 12.93 -18.34
CA LEU A 99 7.39 13.88 -19.36
C LEU A 99 6.48 14.98 -18.79
N LEU A 100 5.51 14.61 -17.94
CA LEU A 100 4.64 15.58 -17.25
C LEU A 100 5.46 16.62 -16.49
N LEU A 101 6.44 16.17 -15.68
CA LEU A 101 7.28 17.07 -14.89
C LEU A 101 8.15 17.99 -15.76
N ARG A 102 8.65 17.49 -16.91
CA ARG A 102 9.37 18.30 -17.88
C ARG A 102 8.46 19.34 -18.54
N LEU A 103 7.26 18.94 -18.95
CA LEU A 103 6.26 19.85 -19.55
C LEU A 103 5.78 20.90 -18.53
N ALA A 104 5.70 20.54 -17.25
CA ALA A 104 5.44 21.48 -16.17
C ALA A 104 6.57 22.49 -15.96
N GLY A 105 7.71 22.32 -16.63
CA GLY A 105 8.83 23.27 -16.58
C GLY A 105 9.57 23.25 -15.24
N VAL A 106 9.47 22.18 -14.43
CA VAL A 106 10.20 22.08 -13.18
C VAL A 106 11.70 21.99 -13.49
N PRO A 107 12.54 22.89 -12.96
CA PRO A 107 13.94 22.95 -13.34
C PRO A 107 14.72 21.71 -12.87
N ARG A 108 14.47 21.23 -11.65
CA ARG A 108 15.14 20.06 -11.08
C ARG A 108 14.15 18.88 -10.95
N ARG A 109 14.45 17.79 -11.61
CA ARG A 109 13.56 16.62 -11.73
C ARG A 109 14.30 15.36 -11.34
N LEU A 110 14.06 14.90 -10.11
CA LEU A 110 14.70 13.72 -9.52
C LEU A 110 13.85 12.47 -9.72
N GLY A 111 14.50 11.37 -10.04
CA GLY A 111 13.86 10.06 -10.14
C GLY A 111 14.81 8.95 -10.55
N TRP A 112 14.32 7.72 -10.57
CA TRP A 112 15.08 6.58 -11.05
C TRP A 112 15.11 6.52 -12.58
N ALA A 113 16.29 6.38 -13.18
CA ALA A 113 16.49 6.25 -14.62
C ALA A 113 16.16 4.83 -15.10
N TYR A 114 14.87 4.51 -15.11
CA TYR A 114 14.35 3.20 -15.54
C TYR A 114 13.32 3.38 -16.65
N GLY A 115 13.19 2.38 -17.55
CA GLY A 115 12.19 2.43 -18.65
C GLY A 115 12.41 3.54 -19.67
N GLY A 116 13.66 3.88 -19.99
CA GLY A 116 14.02 4.81 -21.07
C GLY A 116 13.79 6.30 -20.76
N ARG A 117 13.39 6.68 -19.54
CA ARG A 117 13.01 8.05 -19.16
C ARG A 117 14.15 8.94 -18.65
N GLY A 118 15.37 8.39 -18.53
CA GLY A 118 16.50 9.08 -17.89
C GLY A 118 16.84 10.45 -18.48
N PHE A 119 16.63 10.67 -19.78
CA PHE A 119 16.88 11.96 -20.44
C PHE A 119 15.85 13.06 -20.11
N LEU A 120 14.70 12.70 -19.52
CA LEU A 120 13.69 13.63 -19.02
C LEU A 120 13.99 14.12 -17.60
N LEU A 121 14.89 13.43 -16.88
CA LEU A 121 15.29 13.76 -15.52
C LEU A 121 16.58 14.59 -15.55
N THR A 122 16.71 15.54 -14.61
CA THR A 122 17.96 16.29 -14.40
C THR A 122 18.86 15.59 -13.40
N ASP A 123 18.25 15.03 -12.36
CA ASP A 123 18.89 14.25 -11.30
C ASP A 123 18.34 12.83 -11.35
N LYS A 124 19.25 11.85 -11.43
CA LYS A 124 18.81 10.47 -11.67
C LYS A 124 19.62 9.46 -10.87
N LEU A 125 18.91 8.55 -10.23
CA LEU A 125 19.47 7.32 -9.71
C LEU A 125 19.37 6.23 -10.77
N VAL A 126 20.39 5.39 -10.86
CA VAL A 126 20.39 4.24 -11.76
C VAL A 126 20.12 3.00 -10.90
N PRO A 127 19.06 2.22 -11.19
CA PRO A 127 18.80 1.01 -10.43
C PRO A 127 19.80 -0.09 -10.77
N ASP A 128 20.11 -0.93 -9.79
CA ASP A 128 20.84 -2.15 -10.01
C ASP A 128 20.07 -3.11 -10.92
N MET A 129 20.73 -3.65 -11.95
CA MET A 129 20.12 -4.50 -12.95
C MET A 129 20.76 -5.88 -12.96
N ARG A 130 19.94 -6.94 -13.11
CA ARG A 130 20.37 -8.29 -13.46
C ARG A 130 19.77 -8.65 -14.81
N GLY A 131 20.56 -8.55 -15.86
CA GLY A 131 20.07 -8.59 -17.25
C GLY A 131 19.11 -7.43 -17.51
N HIS A 132 17.89 -7.74 -17.96
CA HIS A 132 16.87 -6.73 -18.24
C HIS A 132 15.94 -6.42 -17.04
N ARG A 133 16.11 -7.11 -15.90
CA ARG A 133 15.28 -6.95 -14.71
C ARG A 133 16.01 -6.15 -13.63
N ARG A 134 15.27 -5.29 -12.96
CA ARG A 134 15.76 -4.59 -11.78
C ARG A 134 15.98 -5.59 -10.64
N VAL A 135 17.10 -5.47 -9.94
CA VAL A 135 17.32 -6.23 -8.70
C VAL A 135 16.22 -5.86 -7.69
N PRO A 136 15.53 -6.85 -7.08
CA PRO A 136 14.53 -6.59 -6.05
C PRO A 136 15.12 -5.79 -4.89
N ARG A 137 14.38 -4.80 -4.43
CA ARG A 137 14.74 -3.94 -3.31
C ARG A 137 13.48 -3.53 -2.57
N PRO A 138 13.47 -3.45 -1.23
CA PRO A 138 12.31 -2.98 -0.47
C PRO A 138 11.86 -1.61 -0.94
N MET A 139 10.59 -1.48 -1.31
CA MET A 139 10.05 -0.24 -1.88
C MET A 139 10.18 0.98 -0.94
N PRO A 140 10.06 0.87 0.42
CA PRO A 140 10.37 2.00 1.28
C PRO A 140 11.79 2.52 1.09
N GLN A 141 12.78 1.62 0.99
CA GLN A 141 14.18 2.01 0.75
C GLN A 141 14.36 2.62 -0.64
N TYR A 142 13.68 2.07 -1.64
CA TYR A 142 13.70 2.57 -3.01
C TYR A 142 13.20 4.02 -3.11
N TYR A 143 12.17 4.39 -2.33
CA TYR A 143 11.70 5.77 -2.26
C TYR A 143 12.63 6.65 -1.41
N LEU A 144 13.14 6.15 -0.30
CA LEU A 144 14.06 6.89 0.57
C LEU A 144 15.40 7.21 -0.09
N ASP A 145 15.85 6.39 -1.06
CA ASP A 145 17.06 6.70 -1.81
C ASP A 145 16.95 8.01 -2.60
N LEU A 146 15.73 8.41 -2.99
CA LEU A 146 15.51 9.72 -3.62
C LEU A 146 15.81 10.86 -2.63
N ALA A 147 15.45 10.71 -1.36
CA ALA A 147 15.80 11.68 -0.32
C ALA A 147 17.32 11.65 0.00
N ARG A 148 17.90 10.47 0.11
CA ARG A 148 19.37 10.33 0.33
C ARG A 148 20.17 10.99 -0.79
N HIS A 149 19.72 10.87 -2.04
CA HIS A 149 20.36 11.53 -3.18
C HIS A 149 20.38 13.07 -3.04
N LEU A 150 19.41 13.65 -2.36
CA LEU A 150 19.37 15.08 -2.02
C LEU A 150 20.19 15.42 -0.78
N GLY A 151 20.88 14.45 -0.16
CA GLY A 151 21.62 14.62 1.07
C GLY A 151 20.75 14.65 2.33
N CYS A 152 19.48 14.23 2.25
CA CYS A 152 18.60 14.14 3.41
C CYS A 152 19.01 12.99 4.34
N GLU A 153 19.06 13.22 5.64
CA GLU A 153 19.22 12.18 6.64
C GLU A 153 17.90 11.43 6.83
N VAL A 154 17.96 10.11 6.76
CA VAL A 154 16.80 9.23 6.94
C VAL A 154 16.78 8.70 8.37
N LEU A 155 15.94 9.27 9.22
CA LEU A 155 15.81 8.87 10.61
C LEU A 155 15.02 7.57 10.79
N SER A 156 14.06 7.28 9.92
CA SER A 156 13.26 6.04 9.98
C SER A 156 12.66 5.68 8.63
N ALA A 157 12.70 4.39 8.30
CA ALA A 157 12.04 3.83 7.12
C ALA A 157 10.60 3.38 7.36
N ARG A 158 10.11 3.49 8.60
CA ARG A 158 8.77 3.03 8.98
C ARG A 158 7.69 3.87 8.31
N ALA A 159 6.80 3.23 7.60
CA ALA A 159 5.60 3.85 7.05
C ALA A 159 4.67 4.34 8.18
N LYS A 160 4.01 5.48 7.98
CA LYS A 160 3.01 6.01 8.91
C LYS A 160 1.77 6.44 8.15
N LEU A 161 0.62 6.27 8.78
CA LEU A 161 -0.68 6.79 8.36
C LEU A 161 -1.37 7.46 9.54
N ALA A 162 -2.39 8.22 9.23
CA ALA A 162 -3.33 8.76 10.21
C ALA A 162 -4.77 8.43 9.81
N THR A 163 -5.64 8.40 10.78
CA THR A 163 -7.09 8.30 10.60
C THR A 163 -7.71 9.70 10.65
N THR A 164 -8.84 9.88 9.98
CA THR A 164 -9.63 11.11 10.06
C THR A 164 -10.79 10.92 11.04
N ALA A 165 -11.33 12.01 11.61
CA ALA A 165 -12.51 11.94 12.46
C ALA A 165 -13.69 11.26 11.76
N ALA A 166 -13.93 11.58 10.49
CA ALA A 166 -14.98 10.94 9.69
C ALA A 166 -14.74 9.43 9.49
N GLY A 167 -13.49 9.00 9.27
CA GLY A 167 -13.15 7.59 9.15
C GLY A 167 -13.31 6.82 10.46
N GLU A 168 -12.95 7.45 11.60
CA GLU A 168 -13.13 6.85 12.92
C GLU A 168 -14.63 6.72 13.26
N GLU A 169 -15.45 7.71 12.90
CA GLU A 169 -16.91 7.68 13.07
C GLU A 169 -17.55 6.60 12.19
N GLU A 170 -17.16 6.51 10.91
CA GLU A 170 -17.63 5.47 9.98
C GLU A 170 -17.34 4.07 10.52
N ALA A 171 -16.09 3.82 10.95
CA ALA A 171 -15.70 2.53 11.50
C ALA A 171 -16.44 2.21 12.81
N SER A 172 -16.65 3.21 13.67
CA SER A 172 -17.40 3.04 14.93
C SER A 172 -18.87 2.69 14.68
N ARG A 173 -19.52 3.42 13.77
CA ARG A 173 -20.91 3.17 13.37
C ARG A 173 -21.05 1.78 12.73
N PHE A 174 -20.16 1.44 11.80
CA PHE A 174 -20.13 0.12 11.18
C PHE A 174 -20.05 -1.01 12.22
N LEU A 175 -19.10 -0.93 13.16
CA LEU A 175 -18.94 -1.95 14.20
C LEU A 175 -20.16 -2.03 15.13
N ALA A 176 -20.74 -0.90 15.51
CA ALA A 176 -21.94 -0.84 16.36
C ALA A 176 -23.14 -1.50 15.68
N GLU A 177 -23.39 -1.21 14.39
CA GLU A 177 -24.48 -1.81 13.62
C GLU A 177 -24.28 -3.32 13.38
N ARG A 178 -23.04 -3.81 13.45
CA ARG A 178 -22.70 -5.25 13.42
C ARG A 178 -22.71 -5.90 14.83
N GLY A 179 -23.15 -5.21 15.85
CA GLY A 179 -23.20 -5.74 17.22
C GLY A 179 -21.84 -6.11 17.77
N VAL A 180 -20.79 -5.35 17.41
CA VAL A 180 -19.45 -5.57 17.95
C VAL A 180 -19.30 -4.78 19.25
N ALA A 181 -19.18 -5.49 20.36
CA ALA A 181 -18.98 -4.89 21.67
C ALA A 181 -17.59 -4.23 21.80
N ALA A 182 -17.51 -3.19 22.63
CA ALA A 182 -16.22 -2.58 22.96
C ALA A 182 -15.27 -3.61 23.58
N GLY A 183 -13.99 -3.57 23.18
CA GLY A 183 -13.00 -4.53 23.65
C GLY A 183 -12.99 -5.87 22.90
N THR A 184 -13.90 -6.11 21.96
CA THR A 184 -13.86 -7.31 21.12
C THR A 184 -12.55 -7.37 20.33
N ARG A 185 -11.82 -8.46 20.46
CA ARG A 185 -10.60 -8.73 19.65
C ARG A 185 -11.02 -9.08 18.22
N LEU A 186 -10.76 -8.17 17.29
CA LEU A 186 -11.11 -8.35 15.87
C LEU A 186 -9.94 -8.91 15.07
N ALA A 187 -10.21 -9.90 14.21
CA ALA A 187 -9.26 -10.40 13.22
C ALA A 187 -9.76 -10.10 11.80
N GLY A 188 -9.10 -9.18 11.10
CA GLY A 188 -9.43 -8.82 9.73
C GLY A 188 -8.98 -9.89 8.74
N LEU A 189 -9.81 -10.21 7.78
CA LEU A 189 -9.52 -11.08 6.64
C LEU A 189 -9.67 -10.22 5.37
N ASN A 190 -8.57 -9.72 4.85
CA ASN A 190 -8.58 -8.93 3.62
C ASN A 190 -8.49 -9.86 2.40
N ILE A 191 -9.61 -10.04 1.74
CA ILE A 191 -9.82 -11.09 0.75
C ILE A 191 -9.53 -10.67 -0.68
N GLY A 192 -9.55 -9.38 -0.96
CA GLY A 192 -9.44 -8.82 -2.29
C GLY A 192 -8.02 -8.65 -2.81
N ALA A 193 -7.91 -8.41 -4.12
CA ALA A 193 -6.64 -8.11 -4.79
C ALA A 193 -6.82 -7.25 -6.04
N ALA A 194 -6.73 -5.93 -5.88
CA ALA A 194 -6.83 -4.98 -7.00
C ALA A 194 -5.78 -5.19 -8.11
N PHE A 195 -4.66 -5.84 -7.83
CA PHE A 195 -3.64 -6.18 -8.82
C PHE A 195 -4.14 -7.20 -9.82
N GLY A 196 -4.86 -8.24 -9.37
CA GLY A 196 -5.40 -9.30 -10.20
C GLY A 196 -5.56 -10.63 -9.46
N PRO A 197 -6.25 -11.60 -10.07
CA PRO A 197 -6.61 -12.87 -9.45
C PRO A 197 -5.40 -13.73 -9.02
N SER A 198 -4.20 -13.50 -9.57
CA SER A 198 -2.99 -14.23 -9.16
C SER A 198 -2.57 -13.99 -7.71
N LYS A 199 -3.15 -12.98 -7.04
CA LYS A 199 -2.92 -12.68 -5.61
C LYS A 199 -4.06 -13.15 -4.72
N LEU A 200 -5.15 -13.69 -5.26
CA LEU A 200 -6.28 -14.15 -4.45
C LEU A 200 -5.95 -15.49 -3.81
N TRP A 201 -6.07 -15.56 -2.49
CA TRP A 201 -6.05 -16.82 -1.77
C TRP A 201 -7.43 -17.50 -1.85
N THR A 202 -7.50 -18.77 -1.53
CA THR A 202 -8.74 -19.54 -1.67
C THR A 202 -9.78 -19.18 -0.61
N SER A 203 -11.07 -19.24 -0.97
CA SER A 203 -12.19 -19.05 -0.04
C SER A 203 -12.12 -20.04 1.13
N ARG A 204 -11.74 -21.29 0.86
CA ARG A 204 -11.47 -22.31 1.89
C ARG A 204 -10.33 -21.90 2.83
N GLY A 205 -9.28 -21.29 2.29
CA GLY A 205 -8.13 -20.79 3.07
C GLY A 205 -8.56 -19.72 4.06
N PHE A 206 -9.31 -18.71 3.59
CA PHE A 206 -9.85 -17.66 4.46
C PHE A 206 -10.86 -18.20 5.48
N ALA A 207 -11.81 -19.03 5.06
CA ALA A 207 -12.84 -19.58 5.95
C ALA A 207 -12.25 -20.43 7.07
N GLY A 208 -11.36 -21.39 6.74
CA GLY A 208 -10.71 -22.21 7.75
C GLY A 208 -9.81 -21.41 8.69
N THR A 209 -9.19 -20.33 8.20
CA THR A 209 -8.42 -19.41 9.04
C THR A 209 -9.35 -18.62 9.98
N ALA A 210 -10.51 -18.14 9.49
CA ALA A 210 -11.51 -17.46 10.32
C ALA A 210 -11.98 -18.35 11.48
N ASP A 211 -12.29 -19.60 11.20
CA ASP A 211 -12.73 -20.57 12.22
C ASP A 211 -11.64 -20.81 13.28
N GLY A 212 -10.40 -20.96 12.85
CA GLY A 212 -9.26 -21.10 13.75
C GLY A 212 -8.97 -19.85 14.59
N LEU A 213 -9.18 -18.64 14.04
CA LEU A 213 -9.03 -17.38 14.79
C LEU A 213 -10.16 -17.20 15.80
N ARG A 214 -11.39 -17.64 15.47
CA ARG A 214 -12.51 -17.66 16.43
C ARG A 214 -12.22 -18.58 17.60
N ALA A 215 -11.67 -19.76 17.37
CA ALA A 215 -11.24 -20.67 18.43
C ALA A 215 -10.16 -20.05 19.37
N ARG A 216 -9.45 -18.99 18.88
CA ARG A 216 -8.48 -18.19 19.66
C ARG A 216 -9.11 -16.95 20.32
N GLY A 217 -10.43 -16.86 20.37
CA GLY A 217 -11.17 -15.75 21.00
C GLY A 217 -11.14 -14.44 20.20
N MET A 218 -10.91 -14.50 18.88
CA MET A 218 -11.01 -13.34 18.00
C MET A 218 -12.27 -13.43 17.15
N ARG A 219 -12.97 -12.30 16.93
CA ARG A 219 -14.11 -12.23 16.03
C ARG A 219 -13.65 -11.88 14.62
N PRO A 220 -13.86 -12.74 13.62
CA PRO A 220 -13.44 -12.50 12.24
C PRO A 220 -14.23 -11.35 11.61
N VAL A 221 -13.51 -10.53 10.81
CA VAL A 221 -14.09 -9.45 9.99
C VAL A 221 -13.64 -9.66 8.55
N VAL A 222 -14.54 -9.96 7.63
CA VAL A 222 -14.22 -10.06 6.20
C VAL A 222 -14.20 -8.65 5.61
N LEU A 223 -13.07 -8.25 5.04
CA LEU A 223 -12.83 -6.94 4.45
C LEU A 223 -12.90 -7.03 2.94
N CYS A 224 -13.90 -6.37 2.35
CA CYS A 224 -14.10 -6.26 0.90
C CYS A 224 -13.80 -4.83 0.44
N GLY A 225 -13.15 -4.71 -0.71
CA GLY A 225 -13.08 -3.47 -1.48
C GLY A 225 -14.25 -3.35 -2.47
N PRO A 226 -14.41 -2.17 -3.10
CA PRO A 226 -15.41 -2.00 -4.16
C PRO A 226 -15.23 -3.00 -5.29
N GLY A 227 -16.31 -3.70 -5.67
CA GLY A 227 -16.32 -4.75 -6.70
C GLY A 227 -15.92 -6.14 -6.21
N GLU A 228 -15.64 -6.31 -4.91
CA GLU A 228 -15.28 -7.59 -4.29
C GLU A 228 -16.45 -8.18 -3.47
N GLU A 229 -17.64 -7.58 -3.52
CA GLU A 229 -18.80 -7.93 -2.67
C GLU A 229 -19.28 -9.38 -2.92
N ALA A 230 -19.19 -9.87 -4.15
CA ALA A 230 -19.57 -11.25 -4.49
C ALA A 230 -18.61 -12.26 -3.85
N LEU A 231 -17.29 -12.01 -3.93
CA LEU A 231 -16.26 -12.82 -3.26
C LEU A 231 -16.41 -12.74 -1.73
N GLY A 232 -16.74 -11.56 -1.21
CA GLY A 232 -17.03 -11.36 0.20
C GLY A 232 -18.15 -12.27 0.68
N ARG A 233 -19.31 -12.24 0.01
CA ARG A 233 -20.45 -13.11 0.34
C ARG A 233 -20.12 -14.58 0.26
N GLU A 234 -19.33 -15.00 -0.73
CA GLU A 234 -18.87 -16.40 -0.87
C GLU A 234 -18.07 -16.83 0.36
N ILE A 235 -17.06 -16.04 0.76
CA ILE A 235 -16.19 -16.36 1.90
C ILE A 235 -16.97 -16.28 3.22
N GLU A 236 -17.79 -15.26 3.39
CA GLU A 236 -18.67 -15.09 4.57
C GLU A 236 -19.63 -16.28 4.73
N GLY A 237 -20.16 -16.80 3.62
CA GLY A 237 -21.01 -17.99 3.63
C GLY A 237 -20.27 -19.29 3.93
N ALA A 238 -18.97 -19.34 3.63
CA ALA A 238 -18.13 -20.51 3.92
C ALA A 238 -17.61 -20.54 5.37
N ILE A 239 -17.69 -19.42 6.11
CA ILE A 239 -17.27 -19.34 7.51
C ILE A 239 -18.35 -19.96 8.41
N GLY A 240 -17.98 -20.96 9.21
CA GLY A 240 -18.88 -21.74 10.04
C GLY A 240 -19.36 -21.05 11.33
N GLY A 241 -19.81 -19.79 11.30
CA GLY A 241 -20.31 -19.12 12.50
C GLY A 241 -20.29 -17.59 12.41
N ASP A 242 -20.24 -16.91 13.57
CA ASP A 242 -20.32 -15.45 13.62
C ASP A 242 -19.12 -14.80 12.95
N VAL A 243 -19.42 -13.89 12.01
CA VAL A 243 -18.45 -13.12 11.25
C VAL A 243 -19.01 -11.70 11.01
N VAL A 244 -18.15 -10.70 11.15
CA VAL A 244 -18.49 -9.32 10.79
C VAL A 244 -18.32 -9.16 9.28
N ARG A 245 -19.36 -8.71 8.59
CA ARG A 245 -19.46 -8.66 7.13
C ARG A 245 -19.30 -7.23 6.64
N THR A 246 -18.46 -7.04 5.60
CA THR A 246 -18.39 -5.77 4.88
C THR A 246 -18.91 -5.86 3.44
N SER A 247 -19.36 -7.04 2.99
CA SER A 247 -19.85 -7.24 1.63
C SER A 247 -21.14 -6.49 1.29
N ASP A 248 -21.91 -6.10 2.30
CA ASP A 248 -23.13 -5.28 2.19
C ASP A 248 -22.95 -3.83 2.66
N TRP A 249 -21.75 -3.49 3.14
CA TRP A 249 -21.33 -2.14 3.50
C TRP A 249 -19.81 -1.99 3.26
N VAL A 250 -19.44 -1.69 2.05
CA VAL A 250 -18.05 -1.40 1.70
C VAL A 250 -17.64 -0.05 2.31
N LEU A 251 -16.65 -0.09 3.20
CA LEU A 251 -16.14 1.10 3.87
C LEU A 251 -15.37 2.02 2.89
N SER A 252 -15.40 3.31 3.16
CA SER A 252 -14.48 4.24 2.53
C SER A 252 -13.03 3.88 2.89
N LEU A 253 -12.03 4.38 2.12
CA LEU A 253 -10.62 4.15 2.47
C LEU A 253 -10.26 4.71 3.86
N ASN A 254 -10.91 5.80 4.29
CA ASN A 254 -10.72 6.36 5.63
C ASN A 254 -11.35 5.48 6.70
N GLY A 255 -12.56 4.97 6.47
CA GLY A 255 -13.21 3.98 7.34
C GLY A 255 -12.42 2.69 7.43
N LEU A 256 -11.89 2.19 6.30
CA LEU A 256 -11.04 1.00 6.27
C LEU A 256 -9.74 1.21 7.07
N LYS A 257 -9.07 2.37 6.93
CA LYS A 257 -7.89 2.70 7.76
C LYS A 257 -8.23 2.64 9.26
N ALA A 258 -9.35 3.26 9.66
CA ALA A 258 -9.79 3.29 11.05
C ALA A 258 -10.18 1.90 11.57
N LEU A 259 -10.79 1.06 10.73
CA LEU A 259 -11.10 -0.32 11.07
C LEU A 259 -9.82 -1.16 11.20
N VAL A 260 -8.89 -1.08 10.24
CA VAL A 260 -7.61 -1.82 10.29
C VAL A 260 -6.82 -1.47 11.54
N LYS A 261 -6.77 -0.18 11.93
CA LYS A 261 -6.10 0.28 13.16
C LYS A 261 -6.65 -0.39 14.44
N ARG A 262 -7.91 -0.83 14.43
CA ARG A 262 -8.59 -1.47 15.58
C ARG A 262 -8.45 -2.99 15.61
N LEU A 263 -7.85 -3.59 14.58
CA LEU A 263 -7.68 -5.03 14.52
C LEU A 263 -6.60 -5.51 15.50
N ALA A 264 -6.83 -6.66 16.10
CA ALA A 264 -5.80 -7.39 16.84
C ALA A 264 -4.85 -8.13 15.89
N LEU A 265 -5.35 -8.50 14.70
CA LEU A 265 -4.60 -9.21 13.65
C LEU A 265 -5.22 -8.92 12.28
N LEU A 266 -4.40 -8.82 11.25
CA LEU A 266 -4.84 -8.82 9.86
C LEU A 266 -4.27 -10.05 9.13
N VAL A 267 -5.13 -10.88 8.54
CA VAL A 267 -4.75 -11.91 7.56
C VAL A 267 -5.07 -11.38 6.18
N THR A 268 -4.11 -11.37 5.29
CA THR A 268 -4.23 -10.71 3.98
C THR A 268 -3.38 -11.41 2.93
N THR A 269 -3.60 -11.06 1.68
CA THR A 269 -2.63 -11.27 0.61
C THR A 269 -1.76 -10.00 0.42
N ASP A 270 -0.83 -10.00 -0.53
CA ASP A 270 0.05 -8.85 -0.81
C ASP A 270 -0.72 -7.70 -1.50
N THR A 271 -1.44 -6.91 -0.70
CA THR A 271 -2.35 -5.85 -1.14
C THR A 271 -2.27 -4.60 -0.27
N GLY A 272 -3.00 -3.55 -0.65
CA GLY A 272 -2.98 -2.25 0.04
C GLY A 272 -3.19 -2.31 1.56
N PRO A 273 -4.24 -2.97 2.07
CA PRO A 273 -4.53 -3.07 3.51
C PRO A 273 -3.43 -3.68 4.37
N ARG A 274 -2.58 -4.56 3.81
CA ARG A 274 -1.36 -5.03 4.49
C ARG A 274 -0.50 -3.86 4.96
N HIS A 275 -0.31 -2.86 4.10
CA HIS A 275 0.52 -1.70 4.40
C HIS A 275 -0.15 -0.75 5.41
N PHE A 276 -1.49 -0.77 5.52
CA PHE A 276 -2.19 -0.08 6.61
C PHE A 276 -1.84 -0.74 7.96
N ALA A 277 -1.89 -2.07 8.02
CA ALA A 277 -1.48 -2.80 9.22
C ALA A 277 -0.05 -2.44 9.64
N VAL A 278 0.89 -2.41 8.69
CA VAL A 278 2.28 -1.98 8.95
C VAL A 278 2.34 -0.56 9.51
N ALA A 279 1.60 0.38 8.90
CA ALA A 279 1.65 1.79 9.30
C ALA A 279 1.05 2.05 10.69
N PHE A 280 0.09 1.22 11.12
CA PHE A 280 -0.57 1.29 12.44
C PHE A 280 0.00 0.30 13.47
N ASP A 281 1.07 -0.41 13.14
CA ASP A 281 1.68 -1.45 13.99
C ASP A 281 0.73 -2.61 14.37
N VAL A 282 -0.22 -2.90 13.49
CA VAL A 282 -1.13 -4.04 13.64
C VAL A 282 -0.40 -5.31 13.19
N PRO A 283 -0.38 -6.39 14.00
CA PRO A 283 0.15 -7.68 13.59
C PRO A 283 -0.53 -8.18 12.32
N TYR A 284 0.25 -8.76 11.39
CA TYR A 284 -0.35 -9.30 10.18
C TYR A 284 0.29 -10.62 9.72
N VAL A 285 -0.52 -11.42 9.05
CA VAL A 285 -0.08 -12.58 8.27
C VAL A 285 -0.38 -12.30 6.81
N CYS A 286 0.63 -12.40 5.95
CA CYS A 286 0.49 -12.18 4.51
C CYS A 286 0.70 -13.49 3.76
N VAL A 287 -0.36 -14.00 3.12
CA VAL A 287 -0.28 -15.16 2.21
C VAL A 287 0.20 -14.64 0.85
N MET A 288 1.38 -15.11 0.38
CA MET A 288 2.04 -14.56 -0.80
C MET A 288 2.51 -15.65 -1.75
N GLY A 289 2.12 -15.54 -3.02
CA GLY A 289 2.48 -16.48 -4.09
C GLY A 289 3.19 -15.82 -5.26
N SER A 290 2.46 -15.03 -6.05
CA SER A 290 2.90 -14.50 -7.35
C SER A 290 3.91 -13.35 -7.28
N THR A 291 4.09 -12.71 -6.13
CA THR A 291 4.98 -11.55 -5.94
C THR A 291 6.21 -11.87 -5.10
N ASP A 292 7.24 -11.01 -5.22
CA ASP A 292 8.48 -11.16 -4.49
C ASP A 292 8.39 -10.42 -3.14
N PRO A 293 8.51 -11.13 -2.01
CA PRO A 293 8.50 -10.51 -0.69
C PRO A 293 9.62 -9.46 -0.51
N GLN A 294 10.77 -9.63 -1.14
CA GLN A 294 11.87 -8.68 -1.04
C GLN A 294 11.50 -7.27 -1.51
N MET A 295 10.51 -7.14 -2.40
CA MET A 295 10.04 -5.83 -2.88
C MET A 295 9.16 -5.09 -1.87
N THR A 296 8.42 -5.83 -1.06
CA THR A 296 7.44 -5.25 -0.11
C THR A 296 7.80 -5.53 1.34
N ASP A 297 8.99 -6.07 1.57
CA ASP A 297 9.48 -6.36 2.90
C ASP A 297 9.64 -5.10 3.75
N GLN A 298 9.22 -5.21 4.99
CA GLN A 298 9.32 -4.17 6.01
C GLN A 298 9.74 -4.85 7.31
N PRO A 299 11.04 -5.06 7.51
CA PRO A 299 11.56 -5.87 8.61
C PRO A 299 11.22 -5.31 10.00
N GLU A 300 10.86 -4.03 10.06
CA GLU A 300 10.39 -3.41 11.31
C GLU A 300 8.90 -3.68 11.61
N ALA A 301 8.17 -4.34 10.71
CA ALA A 301 6.76 -4.63 10.90
C ALA A 301 6.53 -5.91 11.74
N ARG A 302 5.40 -5.94 12.46
CA ARG A 302 4.95 -7.13 13.19
C ARG A 302 4.19 -8.05 12.25
N GLY A 303 4.90 -8.68 11.33
CA GLY A 303 4.25 -9.48 10.30
C GLY A 303 5.05 -10.68 9.87
N GLU A 304 4.33 -11.65 9.32
CA GLU A 304 4.92 -12.83 8.71
C GLU A 304 4.35 -13.07 7.32
N ILE A 305 5.24 -13.43 6.40
CA ILE A 305 4.86 -13.81 5.03
C ILE A 305 4.84 -15.31 4.92
N VAL A 306 3.65 -15.86 4.69
CA VAL A 306 3.44 -17.30 4.47
C VAL A 306 3.50 -17.58 2.98
N ARG A 307 4.39 -18.47 2.58
CA ARG A 307 4.57 -18.91 1.20
C ARG A 307 4.52 -20.43 1.12
N ARG A 308 4.24 -20.92 -0.07
CA ARG A 308 4.42 -22.34 -0.36
C ARG A 308 5.88 -22.75 -0.18
N ASP A 309 6.11 -23.87 0.47
CA ASP A 309 7.42 -24.47 0.64
C ASP A 309 7.35 -25.98 0.26
N PRO A 310 8.22 -26.47 -0.64
CA PRO A 310 9.21 -25.73 -1.43
C PRO A 310 8.56 -24.79 -2.46
N LEU A 311 9.27 -23.73 -2.87
CA LEU A 311 8.81 -22.80 -3.90
C LEU A 311 8.62 -23.52 -5.24
N LEU A 312 7.65 -23.06 -6.04
CA LEU A 312 7.51 -23.48 -7.44
C LEU A 312 8.51 -22.74 -8.32
N ASP A 313 8.96 -23.36 -9.41
CA ASP A 313 9.90 -22.76 -10.37
C ASP A 313 9.35 -21.44 -10.98
N CYS A 314 8.04 -21.29 -11.06
CA CYS A 314 7.38 -20.07 -11.55
C CYS A 314 7.32 -18.93 -10.51
N MET A 315 7.73 -19.15 -9.26
CA MET A 315 7.63 -18.13 -8.20
C MET A 315 8.94 -17.33 -8.03
N PRO A 316 8.85 -16.00 -7.94
CA PRO A 316 7.70 -15.14 -8.18
C PRO A 316 7.49 -14.85 -9.66
N CYS A 317 6.26 -14.95 -10.18
CA CYS A 317 5.98 -14.70 -11.60
C CYS A 317 5.65 -13.24 -11.92
N HIS A 318 5.13 -12.48 -10.96
CA HIS A 318 4.65 -11.09 -11.12
C HIS A 318 3.51 -10.91 -12.15
N GLU A 319 2.83 -11.98 -12.53
CA GLU A 319 1.72 -11.93 -13.48
C GLU A 319 0.39 -11.59 -12.78
N LYS A 320 -0.49 -10.88 -13.47
CA LYS A 320 -1.83 -10.53 -12.94
C LYS A 320 -2.78 -11.73 -12.92
N VAL A 321 -2.62 -12.62 -13.88
CA VAL A 321 -3.37 -13.88 -14.04
C VAL A 321 -2.35 -15.00 -14.05
N CYS A 322 -2.63 -16.12 -13.39
CA CYS A 322 -1.72 -17.26 -13.38
C CYS A 322 -1.55 -17.82 -14.80
N PRO A 323 -0.36 -17.75 -15.40
CA PRO A 323 -0.16 -18.24 -16.77
C PRO A 323 -0.23 -19.76 -16.89
N LEU A 324 -0.05 -20.46 -15.76
CA LEU A 324 -0.10 -21.93 -15.68
C LEU A 324 -1.46 -22.44 -15.17
N VAL A 325 -2.39 -21.55 -14.92
CA VAL A 325 -3.79 -21.81 -14.48
C VAL A 325 -3.94 -22.50 -13.12
N HIS A 326 -2.88 -23.15 -12.62
CA HIS A 326 -2.94 -24.04 -11.45
C HIS A 326 -3.01 -23.34 -10.09
N HIS A 327 -2.69 -22.05 -9.97
CA HIS A 327 -2.65 -21.23 -8.73
C HIS A 327 -1.99 -21.89 -7.49
N LYS A 328 -1.26 -23.00 -7.65
CA LYS A 328 -0.68 -23.80 -6.53
C LYS A 328 0.19 -22.99 -5.56
N CYS A 329 0.75 -21.86 -6.02
CA CYS A 329 1.52 -20.98 -5.15
C CYS A 329 0.71 -20.38 -3.99
N LEU A 330 -0.62 -20.37 -4.11
CA LEU A 330 -1.57 -19.92 -3.08
C LEU A 330 -2.50 -21.05 -2.63
N GLU A 331 -2.96 -21.91 -3.54
CA GLU A 331 -3.86 -23.03 -3.21
C GLU A 331 -3.26 -24.03 -2.24
N ASP A 332 -1.95 -24.28 -2.34
CA ASP A 332 -1.24 -25.23 -1.46
C ASP A 332 -0.97 -24.66 -0.04
N ILE A 333 -1.22 -23.35 0.17
CA ILE A 333 -1.10 -22.75 1.50
C ILE A 333 -2.36 -23.05 2.31
N THR A 334 -2.17 -23.75 3.43
CA THR A 334 -3.27 -24.20 4.27
C THR A 334 -3.66 -23.20 5.35
N PRO A 335 -4.90 -23.24 5.88
CA PRO A 335 -5.29 -22.47 7.07
C PRO A 335 -4.37 -22.70 8.27
N ALA A 336 -3.90 -23.93 8.46
CA ALA A 336 -3.00 -24.28 9.58
C ALA A 336 -1.67 -23.50 9.51
N GLN A 337 -1.11 -23.31 8.32
CA GLN A 337 0.11 -22.50 8.14
C GLN A 337 -0.14 -21.03 8.47
N ALA A 338 -1.27 -20.47 8.01
CA ALA A 338 -1.65 -19.10 8.32
C ALA A 338 -1.91 -18.90 9.83
N LEU A 339 -2.55 -19.85 10.49
CA LEU A 339 -2.81 -19.82 11.94
C LEU A 339 -1.52 -19.96 12.76
N ALA A 340 -0.60 -20.82 12.36
CA ALA A 340 0.70 -20.94 13.01
C ALA A 340 1.52 -19.64 12.90
N ALA A 341 1.45 -18.95 11.73
CA ALA A 341 2.04 -17.64 11.58
C ALA A 341 1.32 -16.57 12.44
N ALA A 342 -0.01 -16.66 12.55
CA ALA A 342 -0.80 -15.78 13.41
C ALA A 342 -0.37 -15.90 14.89
N ASP A 343 -0.18 -17.10 15.37
CA ASP A 343 0.27 -17.34 16.75
C ASP A 343 1.67 -16.71 16.99
N ARG A 344 2.59 -16.82 16.03
CA ARG A 344 3.92 -16.21 16.13
C ARG A 344 3.88 -14.67 16.12
N VAL A 345 3.13 -14.05 15.20
CA VAL A 345 3.09 -12.58 15.14
C VAL A 345 2.34 -11.94 16.31
N LEU A 346 1.35 -12.65 16.88
CA LEU A 346 0.64 -12.21 18.08
C LEU A 346 1.50 -12.28 19.35
N ALA A 347 2.53 -13.11 19.37
CA ALA A 347 3.49 -13.19 20.46
C ALA A 347 4.55 -12.07 20.40
N LEU A 348 4.62 -11.30 19.30
CA LEU A 348 5.57 -10.18 19.17
C LEU A 348 5.08 -8.99 19.99
N GLU A 349 5.98 -8.43 20.81
CA GLU A 349 5.69 -7.20 21.55
C GLU A 349 5.37 -6.02 20.62
N PRO A 350 4.45 -5.12 21.03
CA PRO A 350 4.26 -3.85 20.35
C PRO A 350 5.57 -3.07 20.28
N ARG A 351 5.86 -2.46 19.15
CA ARG A 351 7.08 -1.66 18.99
C ARG A 351 6.81 -0.21 19.38
N PRO A 352 7.76 0.42 20.06
CA PRO A 352 7.64 1.82 20.52
C PRO A 352 7.53 2.84 19.37
#